data_09b4f58738304708db38aed31aa543ed
#
_entry.id   09b4f58738304708db38aed31aa543ed
#
_cell.length_a   1.000
_cell.length_b   1.000
_cell.length_c   1.000
_cell.angle_alpha   90.00
_cell.angle_beta   90.00
_cell.angle_gamma   90.00
#
_symmetry.space_group_name_H-M   'P 1'
#
loop_
_entity.id
_entity.type
_entity.pdbx_description
1 polymer ?
#
loop_
_entity_poly.entity_id
_entity_poly.type
_entity_poly.pdbx_seq_one_letter_code
_entity_poly.pdbx_strand_id
1 'polypeptide(L)'
;MLHMKGDRQMSALDRAKLELKQYLENGVDAVIVEDYFGSKKNCISMLEYLQKNCPDVIYGVNLLSSTPEEVFQVAQKYGAKFVQIDSVSGHLSPDSDTEFEESLKKARIPGIYLIGGVRFKYQPVCSGRSLEEDLRIGMKRCDAIAV
;
A
#
# COMPACT_ATOMS: atom_id res chain seq x y z
N MET A 1 -9.38 -5.30 0.59
CA MET A 1 -8.02 -5.34 1.15
C MET A 1 -7.81 -6.68 1.82
N LEU A 2 -6.70 -7.36 1.53
CA LEU A 2 -6.33 -8.63 2.15
C LEU A 2 -5.41 -8.34 3.33
N HIS A 3 -5.97 -8.28 4.53
CA HIS A 3 -5.20 -8.12 5.77
C HIS A 3 -4.57 -9.46 6.13
N MET A 4 -3.26 -9.53 6.15
CA MET A 4 -2.50 -10.78 6.37
C MET A 4 -2.59 -11.28 7.81
N LYS A 5 -3.83 -11.54 8.26
CA LYS A 5 -4.16 -11.97 9.61
C LYS A 5 -4.50 -13.46 9.63
N GLY A 6 -3.71 -14.22 10.40
CA GLY A 6 -4.06 -15.60 10.76
C GLY A 6 -4.68 -15.70 12.15
N ASP A 7 -5.13 -16.89 12.50
CA ASP A 7 -5.57 -17.26 13.85
C ASP A 7 -5.14 -18.69 14.21
N ARG A 8 -5.69 -19.24 15.31
CA ARG A 8 -5.35 -20.60 15.75
C ARG A 8 -5.83 -21.72 14.83
N GLN A 9 -6.79 -21.43 13.96
CA GLN A 9 -7.42 -22.43 13.07
C GLN A 9 -6.93 -22.33 11.62
N MET A 10 -6.49 -21.13 11.20
CA MET A 10 -6.14 -20.87 9.81
C MET A 10 -4.93 -19.95 9.70
N SER A 11 -3.98 -20.32 8.84
CA SER A 11 -2.83 -19.47 8.55
C SER A 11 -3.27 -18.17 7.86
N ALA A 12 -2.44 -17.12 7.96
CA ALA A 12 -2.70 -15.86 7.28
C ALA A 12 -2.83 -16.04 5.76
N LEU A 13 -2.02 -16.91 5.17
CA LEU A 13 -2.06 -17.19 3.74
C LEU A 13 -3.35 -17.89 3.32
N ASP A 14 -3.79 -18.92 4.06
CA ASP A 14 -5.00 -19.67 3.71
C ASP A 14 -6.26 -18.81 3.86
N ARG A 15 -6.31 -17.96 4.90
CA ARG A 15 -7.38 -16.98 5.06
C ARG A 15 -7.41 -15.99 3.91
N ALA A 16 -6.25 -15.41 3.54
CA ALA A 16 -6.17 -14.47 2.43
C ALA A 16 -6.58 -15.09 1.09
N LYS A 17 -6.26 -16.35 0.85
CA LYS A 17 -6.75 -17.09 -0.34
C LYS A 17 -8.27 -17.25 -0.35
N LEU A 18 -8.86 -17.54 0.82
CA LEU A 18 -10.32 -17.64 0.94
C LEU A 18 -10.99 -16.28 0.69
N GLU A 19 -10.48 -15.23 1.29
CA GLU A 19 -10.97 -13.86 1.09
C GLU A 19 -10.81 -13.42 -0.38
N LEU A 20 -9.66 -13.71 -1.01
CA LEU A 20 -9.43 -13.44 -2.42
C LEU A 20 -10.50 -14.10 -3.29
N LYS A 21 -10.79 -15.38 -3.06
CA LYS A 21 -11.84 -16.09 -3.79
C LYS A 21 -13.19 -15.38 -3.66
N GLN A 22 -13.58 -15.00 -2.45
CA GLN A 22 -14.83 -14.28 -2.21
C GLN A 22 -14.87 -12.92 -2.92
N TYR A 23 -13.75 -12.16 -2.91
CA TYR A 23 -13.68 -10.88 -3.63
C TYR A 23 -13.87 -11.05 -5.14
N LEU A 24 -13.17 -12.02 -5.74
CA LEU A 24 -13.27 -12.27 -7.18
C LEU A 24 -14.67 -12.76 -7.59
N GLU A 25 -15.28 -13.65 -6.80
CA GLU A 25 -16.66 -14.11 -7.03
C GLU A 25 -17.70 -12.98 -6.92
N ASN A 26 -17.38 -11.90 -6.22
CA ASN A 26 -18.25 -10.73 -6.07
C ASN A 26 -17.83 -9.52 -6.95
N GLY A 27 -16.98 -9.74 -7.95
CA GLY A 27 -16.67 -8.75 -8.98
C GLY A 27 -15.72 -7.63 -8.52
N VAL A 28 -14.84 -7.91 -7.56
CA VAL A 28 -13.80 -6.95 -7.17
C VAL A 28 -12.71 -6.92 -8.23
N ASP A 29 -12.40 -5.73 -8.77
CA ASP A 29 -11.45 -5.54 -9.87
C ASP A 29 -9.99 -5.69 -9.47
N ALA A 30 -9.65 -5.31 -8.22
CA ALA A 30 -8.27 -5.37 -7.73
C ALA A 30 -8.22 -5.58 -6.21
N VAL A 31 -7.11 -6.13 -5.71
CA VAL A 31 -6.89 -6.34 -4.28
C VAL A 31 -5.59 -5.71 -3.81
N ILE A 32 -5.52 -5.35 -2.53
CA ILE A 32 -4.29 -4.89 -1.86
C ILE A 32 -3.92 -5.91 -0.80
N VAL A 33 -2.66 -6.34 -0.78
CA VAL A 33 -2.06 -7.17 0.28
C VAL A 33 -1.43 -6.25 1.32
N GLU A 34 -1.85 -6.36 2.58
CA GLU A 34 -1.44 -5.45 3.65
C GLU A 34 -1.01 -6.17 4.92
N ASP A 35 0.03 -5.66 5.60
CA ASP A 35 0.56 -6.26 6.82
C ASP A 35 -0.06 -5.74 8.13
N TYR A 36 -1.19 -5.04 8.08
CA TYR A 36 -1.82 -4.37 9.24
C TYR A 36 -2.04 -5.29 10.45
N PHE A 37 -2.49 -6.53 10.24
CA PHE A 37 -2.68 -7.54 11.29
C PHE A 37 -1.72 -8.71 11.20
N GLY A 38 -0.73 -8.63 10.34
CA GLY A 38 0.19 -9.71 10.04
C GLY A 38 1.64 -9.28 10.08
N SER A 39 2.38 -9.72 9.10
CA SER A 39 3.80 -9.39 8.95
C SER A 39 4.18 -9.22 7.48
N LYS A 40 5.26 -8.51 7.22
CA LYS A 40 5.87 -8.41 5.88
C LYS A 40 6.10 -9.79 5.25
N LYS A 41 6.51 -10.80 6.05
CA LYS A 41 6.67 -12.18 5.59
C LYS A 41 5.36 -12.78 5.08
N ASN A 42 4.26 -12.53 5.77
CA ASN A 42 2.95 -13.02 5.34
C ASN A 42 2.50 -12.35 4.04
N CYS A 43 2.75 -11.04 3.88
CA CYS A 43 2.49 -10.33 2.63
C CYS A 43 3.30 -10.93 1.48
N ILE A 44 4.59 -11.16 1.67
CA ILE A 44 5.45 -11.78 0.65
C ILE A 44 4.89 -13.14 0.22
N SER A 45 4.48 -14.00 1.16
CA SER A 45 3.88 -15.30 0.82
C SER A 45 2.60 -15.17 -0.01
N MET A 46 1.77 -14.16 0.25
CA MET A 46 0.57 -13.91 -0.54
C MET A 46 0.89 -13.32 -1.93
N LEU A 47 1.86 -12.43 -2.02
CA LEU A 47 2.32 -11.87 -3.30
C LEU A 47 2.93 -12.96 -4.20
N GLU A 48 3.73 -13.87 -3.63
CA GLU A 48 4.25 -15.04 -4.35
C GLU A 48 3.11 -15.95 -4.87
N TYR A 49 2.08 -16.16 -4.04
CA TYR A 49 0.91 -16.92 -4.45
C TYR A 49 0.17 -16.25 -5.60
N LEU A 50 -0.10 -14.95 -5.51
CA LEU A 50 -0.77 -14.18 -6.57
C LEU A 50 0.02 -14.22 -7.87
N GLN A 51 1.31 -13.94 -7.83
CA GLN A 51 2.19 -13.96 -9.00
C GLN A 51 2.18 -15.31 -9.72
N LYS A 52 2.19 -16.39 -8.95
CA LYS A 52 2.31 -17.77 -9.50
C LYS A 52 0.97 -18.35 -9.96
N ASN A 53 -0.12 -18.06 -9.23
CA ASN A 53 -1.38 -18.79 -9.39
C ASN A 53 -2.54 -17.93 -9.88
N CYS A 54 -2.41 -16.60 -9.91
CA CYS A 54 -3.48 -15.68 -10.23
C CYS A 54 -3.02 -14.60 -11.23
N PRO A 55 -2.53 -14.96 -12.43
CA PRO A 55 -1.91 -14.01 -13.37
C PRO A 55 -2.85 -12.90 -13.84
N ASP A 56 -4.16 -13.17 -13.85
CA ASP A 56 -5.17 -12.23 -14.32
C ASP A 56 -5.68 -11.28 -13.22
N VAL A 57 -5.27 -11.48 -11.97
CA VAL A 57 -5.68 -10.64 -10.85
C VAL A 57 -4.80 -9.39 -10.78
N ILE A 58 -5.43 -8.23 -10.74
CA ILE A 58 -4.74 -6.97 -10.46
C ILE A 58 -4.55 -6.85 -8.95
N TYR A 59 -3.32 -6.66 -8.51
CA TYR A 59 -3.03 -6.50 -7.10
C TYR A 59 -1.99 -5.42 -6.82
N GLY A 60 -2.08 -4.88 -5.62
CA GLY A 60 -1.14 -3.95 -5.03
C GLY A 60 -0.64 -4.44 -3.68
N VAL A 61 0.25 -3.66 -3.08
CA VAL A 61 0.84 -3.94 -1.76
C VAL A 61 0.89 -2.69 -0.91
N ASN A 62 0.61 -2.87 0.39
CA ASN A 62 0.80 -1.87 1.44
C ASN A 62 1.63 -2.50 2.57
N LEU A 63 2.81 -1.96 2.84
CA LEU A 63 3.70 -2.39 3.93
C LEU A 63 3.89 -1.23 4.88
N LEU A 64 3.16 -1.24 5.98
CA LEU A 64 2.99 -0.10 6.90
C LEU A 64 4.29 0.37 7.56
N SER A 65 5.23 -0.54 7.79
CA SER A 65 6.51 -0.25 8.46
C SER A 65 7.70 -0.18 7.50
N SER A 66 7.44 -0.12 6.19
CA SER A 66 8.49 -0.09 5.16
C SER A 66 8.69 1.31 4.59
N THR A 67 9.89 1.58 4.12
CA THR A 67 10.20 2.81 3.38
C THR A 67 9.52 2.79 2.00
N PRO A 68 9.30 3.94 1.36
CA PRO A 68 8.81 4.00 -0.01
C PRO A 68 9.61 3.13 -0.97
N GLU A 69 10.94 3.17 -0.88
CA GLU A 69 11.83 2.36 -1.73
C GLU A 69 11.58 0.87 -1.56
N GLU A 70 11.50 0.37 -0.33
CA GLU A 70 11.23 -1.04 -0.05
C GLU A 70 9.89 -1.51 -0.62
N VAL A 71 8.83 -0.70 -0.49
CA VAL A 71 7.50 -1.05 -0.99
C VAL A 71 7.50 -1.15 -2.51
N PHE A 72 8.12 -0.19 -3.21
CA PHE A 72 8.23 -0.21 -4.67
C PHE A 72 9.09 -1.38 -5.16
N GLN A 73 10.20 -1.70 -4.49
CA GLN A 73 11.04 -2.87 -4.81
C GLN A 73 10.27 -4.18 -4.64
N VAL A 74 9.48 -4.31 -3.56
CA VAL A 74 8.61 -5.47 -3.35
C VAL A 74 7.56 -5.56 -4.45
N ALA A 75 6.89 -4.46 -4.78
CA ALA A 75 5.90 -4.42 -5.84
C ALA A 75 6.49 -4.88 -7.19
N GLN A 76 7.66 -4.36 -7.56
CA GLN A 76 8.37 -4.73 -8.78
C GLN A 76 8.71 -6.23 -8.80
N LYS A 77 9.30 -6.72 -7.71
CA LYS A 77 9.74 -8.12 -7.59
C LYS A 77 8.60 -9.10 -7.76
N TYR A 78 7.45 -8.80 -7.20
CA TYR A 78 6.30 -9.70 -7.19
C TYR A 78 5.20 -9.32 -8.19
N GLY A 79 5.45 -8.38 -9.09
CA GLY A 79 4.53 -8.03 -10.18
C GLY A 79 3.29 -7.25 -9.78
N ALA A 80 3.26 -6.65 -8.58
CA ALA A 80 2.18 -5.79 -8.15
C ALA A 80 2.08 -4.54 -9.05
N LYS A 81 0.86 -4.12 -9.38
CA LYS A 81 0.60 -3.01 -10.30
C LYS A 81 0.56 -1.66 -9.61
N PHE A 82 0.36 -1.67 -8.30
CA PHE A 82 0.33 -0.45 -7.51
C PHE A 82 0.81 -0.70 -6.08
N VAL A 83 1.21 0.36 -5.43
CA VAL A 83 1.52 0.40 -4.00
C VAL A 83 0.57 1.36 -3.31
N GLN A 84 0.28 1.11 -2.03
CA GLN A 84 -0.34 2.10 -1.17
C GLN A 84 0.68 2.55 -0.13
N ILE A 85 0.69 3.86 0.14
CA ILE A 85 1.41 4.47 1.26
C ILE A 85 0.37 5.27 2.05
N ASP A 86 0.17 4.91 3.31
CA ASP A 86 -0.92 5.45 4.14
C ASP A 86 -0.85 6.97 4.34
N SER A 87 0.34 7.55 4.25
CA SER A 87 0.48 9.00 4.37
C SER A 87 1.55 9.52 3.42
N VAL A 88 1.13 10.30 2.44
CA VAL A 88 2.01 11.01 1.50
C VAL A 88 2.02 12.52 1.73
N SER A 89 1.11 13.05 2.55
CA SER A 89 1.05 14.46 2.92
C SER A 89 0.26 14.66 4.21
N GLY A 90 0.63 15.69 4.98
CA GLY A 90 -0.05 16.14 6.20
C GLY A 90 0.52 15.58 7.50
N HIS A 91 1.20 14.46 7.50
CA HIS A 91 1.65 13.71 8.68
C HIS A 91 3.05 14.11 9.19
N LEU A 92 3.84 14.81 8.39
CA LEU A 92 5.21 15.21 8.71
C LEU A 92 5.32 16.72 8.93
N SER A 93 6.30 17.12 9.74
CA SER A 93 6.72 18.53 9.83
C SER A 93 7.32 19.01 8.50
N PRO A 94 7.34 20.32 8.23
CA PRO A 94 7.86 20.85 6.96
C PRO A 94 9.27 20.36 6.61
N ASP A 95 10.16 20.27 7.59
CA ASP A 95 11.55 19.82 7.37
C ASP A 95 11.60 18.35 6.93
N SER A 96 10.92 17.45 7.68
CA SER A 96 10.84 16.02 7.36
C SER A 96 10.05 15.74 6.08
N ASP A 97 9.11 16.61 5.72
CA ASP A 97 8.27 16.47 4.53
C ASP A 97 9.07 16.64 3.23
N THR A 98 10.09 17.48 3.24
CA THR A 98 11.00 17.66 2.10
C THR A 98 11.85 16.43 1.84
N GLU A 99 12.44 15.86 2.88
CA GLU A 99 13.23 14.63 2.77
C GLU A 99 12.36 13.44 2.31
N PHE A 100 11.15 13.34 2.84
CA PHE A 100 10.18 12.32 2.44
C PHE A 100 9.79 12.46 0.95
N GLU A 101 9.54 13.67 0.47
CA GLU A 101 9.22 13.90 -0.94
C GLU A 101 10.35 13.46 -1.88
N GLU A 102 11.60 13.77 -1.52
CA GLU A 102 12.77 13.32 -2.29
C GLU A 102 12.91 11.78 -2.29
N SER A 103 12.72 11.16 -1.11
CA SER A 103 12.73 9.71 -0.98
C SER A 103 11.64 9.06 -1.84
N LEU A 104 10.43 9.62 -1.80
CA LEU A 104 9.30 9.14 -2.58
C LEU A 104 9.56 9.26 -4.10
N LYS A 105 10.11 10.39 -4.55
CA LYS A 105 10.46 10.59 -5.96
C LYS A 105 11.52 9.57 -6.44
N LYS A 106 12.53 9.31 -5.62
CA LYS A 106 13.58 8.32 -5.93
C LYS A 106 13.06 6.88 -5.94
N ALA A 107 12.08 6.58 -5.08
CA ALA A 107 11.49 5.26 -4.95
C ALA A 107 10.58 4.87 -6.12
N ARG A 108 10.00 5.83 -6.84
CA ARG A 108 9.04 5.58 -7.92
C ARG A 108 9.62 4.71 -9.02
N ILE A 109 8.91 3.65 -9.38
CA ILE A 109 9.27 2.73 -10.46
C ILE A 109 8.24 2.87 -11.59
N PRO A 110 8.64 3.14 -12.84
CA PRO A 110 7.72 3.24 -13.96
C PRO A 110 6.84 2.00 -14.12
N GLY A 111 5.55 2.20 -14.34
CA GLY A 111 4.57 1.13 -14.48
C GLY A 111 3.98 0.60 -13.16
N ILE A 112 4.41 1.13 -12.01
CA ILE A 112 3.82 0.88 -10.70
C ILE A 112 3.16 2.16 -10.19
N TYR A 113 1.84 2.12 -10.01
CA TYR A 113 1.06 3.27 -9.54
C TYR A 113 1.15 3.43 -8.02
N LEU A 114 1.01 4.65 -7.53
CA LEU A 114 0.97 4.98 -6.11
C LEU A 114 -0.42 5.47 -5.70
N ILE A 115 -1.03 4.79 -4.75
CA ILE A 115 -2.18 5.28 -3.99
C ILE A 115 -1.65 5.89 -2.70
N GLY A 116 -1.88 7.18 -2.49
CA GLY A 116 -1.33 7.92 -1.35
C GLY A 116 -2.40 8.42 -0.41
N GLY A 117 -2.26 8.18 0.89
CA GLY A 117 -3.13 8.74 1.92
C GLY A 117 -2.80 10.19 2.22
N VAL A 118 -3.82 11.03 2.41
CA VAL A 118 -3.68 12.42 2.88
C VAL A 118 -4.45 12.57 4.17
N ARG A 119 -3.73 12.96 5.24
CA ARG A 119 -4.30 13.01 6.60
C ARG A 119 -5.04 11.72 6.95
N PHE A 120 -4.41 10.60 6.63
CA PHE A 120 -5.02 9.29 6.85
C PHE A 120 -5.38 9.10 8.32
N LYS A 121 -6.51 8.43 8.58
CA LYS A 121 -7.02 8.25 9.96
C LYS A 121 -5.94 7.67 10.88
N TYR A 122 -5.95 8.12 12.13
CA TYR A 122 -4.97 7.76 13.15
C TYR A 122 -3.55 8.28 12.93
N GLN A 123 -3.29 9.02 11.87
CA GLN A 123 -2.03 9.71 11.67
C GLN A 123 -2.09 11.15 12.23
N PRO A 124 -1.05 11.64 12.90
CA PRO A 124 -1.01 13.01 13.37
C PRO A 124 -0.99 13.98 12.18
N VAL A 125 -1.58 15.16 12.36
CA VAL A 125 -1.45 16.27 11.42
C VAL A 125 -0.33 17.17 11.89
N CYS A 126 0.83 17.12 11.24
CA CYS A 126 2.04 17.84 11.64
C CYS A 126 2.52 18.87 10.60
N SER A 127 1.87 18.96 9.45
CA SER A 127 2.29 19.83 8.34
C SER A 127 2.17 21.32 8.62
N GLY A 128 1.32 21.72 9.56
CA GLY A 128 0.97 23.14 9.78
C GLY A 128 0.17 23.79 8.64
N ARG A 129 -0.22 23.03 7.62
CA ARG A 129 -0.98 23.48 6.44
C ARG A 129 -2.48 23.25 6.60
N SER A 130 -3.27 23.88 5.73
CA SER A 130 -4.69 23.56 5.58
C SER A 130 -4.89 22.17 4.94
N LEU A 131 -6.08 21.58 5.09
CA LEU A 131 -6.42 20.32 4.42
C LEU A 131 -6.31 20.44 2.90
N GLU A 132 -6.73 21.57 2.34
CA GLU A 132 -6.68 21.81 0.89
C GLU A 132 -5.23 21.83 0.38
N GLU A 133 -4.31 22.45 1.11
CA GLU A 133 -2.89 22.46 0.77
C GLU A 133 -2.29 21.06 0.83
N ASP A 134 -2.58 20.28 1.89
CA ASP A 134 -2.12 18.91 2.00
C ASP A 134 -2.69 18.02 0.88
N LEU A 135 -3.96 18.19 0.49
CA LEU A 135 -4.55 17.49 -0.65
C LEU A 135 -3.85 17.84 -1.96
N ARG A 136 -3.58 19.13 -2.21
CA ARG A 136 -2.87 19.56 -3.43
C ARG A 136 -1.44 18.98 -3.50
N ILE A 137 -0.76 18.85 -2.35
CA ILE A 137 0.56 18.21 -2.28
C ILE A 137 0.42 16.71 -2.55
N GLY A 138 -0.52 16.04 -1.90
CA GLY A 138 -0.80 14.62 -2.13
C GLY A 138 -1.07 14.30 -3.60
N MET A 139 -1.92 15.11 -4.27
CA MET A 139 -2.22 14.97 -5.70
C MET A 139 -0.99 15.08 -6.61
N LYS A 140 0.06 15.79 -6.20
CA LYS A 140 1.32 15.88 -6.95
C LYS A 140 2.25 14.70 -6.70
N ARG A 141 2.08 14.01 -5.57
CA ARG A 141 2.97 12.94 -5.10
C ARG A 141 2.51 11.55 -5.52
N CYS A 142 1.23 11.35 -5.76
CA CYS A 142 0.65 10.04 -6.06
C CYS A 142 -0.31 10.08 -7.27
N ASP A 143 -0.64 8.90 -7.76
CA ASP A 143 -1.53 8.73 -8.94
C ASP A 143 -3.01 8.70 -8.53
N ALA A 144 -3.29 8.30 -7.28
CA ALA A 144 -4.62 8.34 -6.67
C ALA A 144 -4.52 8.66 -5.19
N ILE A 145 -5.55 9.31 -4.63
CA ILE A 145 -5.62 9.67 -3.22
C ILE A 145 -6.59 8.73 -2.49
N ALA A 146 -6.14 8.26 -1.31
CA ALA A 146 -6.98 7.66 -0.29
C ALA A 146 -7.24 8.67 0.85
N VAL A 147 -8.50 8.87 1.24
CA VAL A 147 -8.93 9.78 2.32
C VAL A 147 -9.85 9.06 3.29
#